data_814fd6b48e91387d590dd60ea9de4796
#
_entry.id   814fd6b48e91387d590dd60ea9de4796
#
_cell.length_a   1.000
_cell.length_b   1.000
_cell.length_c   1.000
_cell.angle_alpha   90.00
_cell.angle_beta   90.00
_cell.angle_gamma   90.00
#
_symmetry.space_group_name_H-M   'P 1'
#
loop_
_entity.id
_entity.type
_entity.pdbx_description
1 polymer ?
#
loop_
_entity_poly.entity_id
_entity_poly.type
_entity_poly.pdbx_seq_one_letter_code
_entity_poly.pdbx_strand_id
1 'polypeptide(L)'
;NRRVSHELERGSVDGVYNLPLGSIDDVHYSAPVIEYQNVAVSLSATGLHLDSLEALRGLRVAAFQNAPVFLGPAFAELVRNHSAYQEVANQRSQLSLLFKGDADVIILEKRIFEYFLEQRRLAGANIQPVTFHALFEPAARYAAFRERHIREQFNAGLARLRESGRYQSIIHRYLP
;
A
#
# COMPACT_ATOMS: atom_id res chain seq x y z
N ASN A 1 2.86 -12.75 -2.77
CA ASN A 1 1.61 -13.55 -2.68
C ASN A 1 1.57 -14.79 -3.57
N ARG A 2 2.70 -15.27 -4.08
CA ARG A 2 2.77 -16.51 -4.90
C ARG A 2 2.05 -17.70 -4.24
N ARG A 3 2.20 -17.85 -2.92
CA ARG A 3 1.55 -18.95 -2.18
C ARG A 3 0.02 -18.86 -2.27
N VAL A 4 -0.55 -17.68 -2.12
CA VAL A 4 -2.01 -17.47 -2.13
C VAL A 4 -2.59 -17.77 -3.52
N SER A 5 -1.92 -17.33 -4.59
CA SER A 5 -2.31 -17.67 -5.97
C SER A 5 -2.27 -19.17 -6.20
N HIS A 6 -1.21 -19.83 -5.77
CA HIS A 6 -1.03 -21.25 -5.91
C HIS A 6 -2.10 -22.08 -5.15
N GLU A 7 -2.52 -21.65 -3.96
CA GLU A 7 -3.59 -22.31 -3.20
C GLU A 7 -4.94 -22.19 -3.93
N LEU A 8 -5.22 -21.06 -4.60
CA LEU A 8 -6.43 -20.91 -5.41
C LEU A 8 -6.39 -21.80 -6.65
N GLU A 9 -5.27 -21.83 -7.38
CA GLU A 9 -5.06 -22.67 -8.56
C GLU A 9 -5.24 -24.16 -8.24
N ARG A 10 -4.72 -24.60 -7.10
CA ARG A 10 -4.84 -26.02 -6.65
C ARG A 10 -6.21 -26.39 -6.08
N GLY A 11 -7.09 -25.42 -5.90
CA GLY A 11 -8.42 -25.65 -5.36
C GLY A 11 -8.47 -25.91 -3.86
N SER A 12 -7.42 -25.58 -3.11
CA SER A 12 -7.42 -25.68 -1.65
C SER A 12 -8.18 -24.54 -0.96
N VAL A 13 -8.46 -23.46 -1.72
CA VAL A 13 -9.32 -22.34 -1.30
C VAL A 13 -10.27 -21.95 -2.44
N ASP A 14 -11.45 -21.42 -2.10
CA ASP A 14 -12.45 -21.01 -3.09
C ASP A 14 -12.26 -19.58 -3.58
N GLY A 15 -11.51 -18.78 -2.83
CA GLY A 15 -11.22 -17.40 -3.17
C GLY A 15 -10.02 -16.85 -2.42
N VAL A 16 -9.46 -15.80 -2.96
CA VAL A 16 -8.33 -15.05 -2.40
C VAL A 16 -8.62 -13.55 -2.44
N TYR A 17 -7.97 -12.81 -1.57
CA TYR A 17 -8.23 -11.40 -1.36
C TYR A 17 -6.94 -10.57 -1.51
N ASN A 18 -7.11 -9.27 -1.79
CA ASN A 18 -6.03 -8.28 -1.87
C ASN A 18 -5.06 -8.51 -3.03
N LEU A 19 -5.61 -8.75 -4.22
CA LEU A 19 -4.86 -8.97 -5.45
C LEU A 19 -4.97 -7.77 -6.40
N PRO A 20 -3.91 -7.47 -7.17
CA PRO A 20 -4.05 -6.69 -8.39
C PRO A 20 -4.93 -7.42 -9.41
N LEU A 21 -5.63 -6.67 -10.25
CA LEU A 21 -6.35 -7.24 -11.38
C LEU A 21 -5.37 -7.96 -12.33
N GLY A 22 -5.76 -9.14 -12.83
CA GLY A 22 -4.95 -9.89 -13.79
C GLY A 22 -3.71 -10.58 -13.20
N SER A 23 -3.62 -10.70 -11.86
CA SER A 23 -2.48 -11.37 -11.21
C SER A 23 -2.60 -12.90 -11.13
N ILE A 24 -3.77 -13.45 -11.47
CA ILE A 24 -4.05 -14.88 -11.58
C ILE A 24 -4.94 -15.06 -12.81
N ASP A 25 -4.60 -16.03 -13.67
CA ASP A 25 -5.39 -16.40 -14.84
C ASP A 25 -6.55 -17.34 -14.45
N ASP A 26 -7.53 -17.47 -15.32
CA ASP A 26 -8.68 -18.39 -15.20
C ASP A 26 -9.48 -18.28 -13.88
N VAL A 27 -9.61 -17.05 -13.36
CA VAL A 27 -10.38 -16.75 -12.15
C VAL A 27 -11.38 -15.61 -12.39
N HIS A 28 -12.34 -15.49 -11.47
CA HIS A 28 -13.36 -14.45 -11.51
C HIS A 28 -13.04 -13.35 -10.50
N TYR A 29 -12.57 -12.19 -10.98
CA TYR A 29 -12.29 -11.03 -10.13
C TYR A 29 -13.58 -10.34 -9.68
N SER A 30 -13.61 -9.89 -8.44
CA SER A 30 -14.67 -9.06 -7.87
C SER A 30 -14.66 -7.62 -8.44
N ALA A 31 -15.65 -6.83 -8.07
CA ALA A 31 -15.49 -5.37 -8.08
C ALA A 31 -14.32 -4.95 -7.15
N PRO A 32 -13.71 -3.76 -7.37
CA PRO A 32 -12.65 -3.26 -6.49
C PRO A 32 -13.11 -3.26 -5.05
N VAL A 33 -12.33 -3.86 -4.15
CA VAL A 33 -12.69 -3.95 -2.74
C VAL A 33 -12.12 -2.79 -1.96
N ILE A 34 -10.87 -2.45 -2.21
CA ILE A 34 -10.16 -1.32 -1.61
C ILE A 34 -9.21 -0.72 -2.64
N GLU A 35 -8.91 0.56 -2.49
CA GLU A 35 -7.90 1.25 -3.28
C GLU A 35 -6.75 1.66 -2.36
N TYR A 36 -5.52 1.33 -2.74
CA TYR A 36 -4.31 1.74 -2.04
C TYR A 36 -3.74 3.00 -2.68
N GLN A 37 -3.46 4.00 -1.87
CA GLN A 37 -2.71 5.17 -2.26
C GLN A 37 -1.31 5.10 -1.65
N ASN A 38 -0.35 4.63 -2.44
CA ASN A 38 1.05 4.74 -2.05
C ASN A 38 1.51 6.18 -2.18
N VAL A 39 2.30 6.65 -1.23
CA VAL A 39 2.83 8.02 -1.17
C VAL A 39 4.30 7.98 -0.79
N ALA A 40 5.04 8.98 -1.23
CA ALA A 40 6.33 9.31 -0.65
C ALA A 40 6.09 10.32 0.50
N VAL A 41 6.78 10.14 1.61
CA VAL A 41 6.63 10.98 2.80
C VAL A 41 7.99 11.49 3.23
N SER A 42 8.12 12.78 3.40
CA SER A 42 9.31 13.46 3.95
C SER A 42 8.97 14.29 5.19
N LEU A 43 9.97 14.67 5.98
CA LEU A 43 9.76 15.66 7.04
C LEU A 43 9.52 17.04 6.39
N SER A 44 8.50 17.77 6.85
CA SER A 44 8.18 19.10 6.31
C SER A 44 9.33 20.09 6.49
N ALA A 45 10.12 19.93 7.54
CA ALA A 45 11.30 20.77 7.83
C ALA A 45 12.39 20.68 6.76
N THR A 46 12.41 19.62 5.92
CA THR A 46 13.40 19.49 4.84
C THR A 46 13.08 20.36 3.63
N GLY A 47 11.83 20.83 3.50
CA GLY A 47 11.39 21.62 2.35
C GLY A 47 11.43 20.84 1.01
N LEU A 48 11.48 19.52 1.03
CA LEU A 48 11.52 18.71 -0.19
C LEU A 48 10.22 18.88 -0.99
N HIS A 49 10.38 19.11 -2.28
CA HIS A 49 9.31 19.07 -3.28
C HIS A 49 9.57 17.92 -4.24
N LEU A 50 8.74 16.88 -4.19
CA LEU A 50 8.84 15.69 -5.04
C LEU A 50 7.60 15.65 -5.93
N ASP A 51 7.77 15.96 -7.19
CA ASP A 51 6.72 15.99 -8.22
C ASP A 51 6.88 14.88 -9.28
N SER A 52 7.97 14.15 -9.20
CA SER A 52 8.29 13.04 -10.10
C SER A 52 9.13 11.97 -9.39
N LEU A 53 9.17 10.76 -9.97
CA LEU A 53 10.03 9.68 -9.46
C LEU A 53 11.51 10.07 -9.51
N GLU A 54 11.92 10.84 -10.52
CA GLU A 54 13.30 11.29 -10.68
C GLU A 54 13.79 12.17 -9.52
N ALA A 55 12.86 12.89 -8.86
CA ALA A 55 13.18 13.69 -7.69
C ALA A 55 13.66 12.87 -6.47
N LEU A 56 13.48 11.55 -6.50
CA LEU A 56 14.00 10.65 -5.47
C LEU A 56 15.50 10.36 -5.63
N ARG A 57 16.12 10.70 -6.79
CA ARG A 57 17.55 10.44 -7.01
C ARG A 57 18.41 11.20 -6.00
N GLY A 58 19.38 10.49 -5.45
CA GLY A 58 20.32 11.05 -4.47
C GLY A 58 19.77 11.18 -3.05
N LEU A 59 18.49 10.93 -2.81
CA LEU A 59 17.90 10.89 -1.48
C LEU A 59 18.02 9.49 -0.87
N ARG A 60 18.09 9.41 0.45
CA ARG A 60 17.98 8.14 1.17
C ARG A 60 16.52 7.72 1.22
N VAL A 61 16.17 6.69 0.47
CA VAL A 61 14.79 6.23 0.29
C VAL A 61 14.60 4.88 0.98
N ALA A 62 13.61 4.79 1.87
CA ALA A 62 13.20 3.53 2.48
C ALA A 62 11.76 3.18 2.06
N ALA A 63 11.57 2.07 1.34
CA ALA A 63 10.28 1.60 0.88
C ALA A 63 9.86 0.30 1.58
N PHE A 64 8.58 -0.08 1.44
CA PHE A 64 8.11 -1.38 1.90
C PHE A 64 8.70 -2.52 1.06
N GLN A 65 8.73 -3.73 1.63
CA GLN A 65 9.29 -4.91 0.99
C GLN A 65 8.62 -5.22 -0.36
N ASN A 66 9.42 -5.49 -1.38
CA ASN A 66 9.02 -5.71 -2.78
C ASN A 66 8.34 -4.47 -3.42
N ALA A 67 8.59 -3.27 -2.94
CA ALA A 67 8.04 -2.04 -3.50
C ALA A 67 8.25 -1.92 -5.02
N PRO A 68 9.41 -2.27 -5.62
CA PRO A 68 9.60 -2.21 -7.07
C PRO A 68 8.61 -3.06 -7.88
N VAL A 69 8.16 -4.19 -7.32
CA VAL A 69 7.16 -5.06 -7.97
C VAL A 69 5.76 -4.42 -7.94
N PHE A 70 5.43 -3.72 -6.85
CA PHE A 70 4.09 -3.17 -6.63
C PHE A 70 3.89 -1.74 -7.15
N LEU A 71 4.97 -0.96 -7.23
CA LEU A 71 4.93 0.45 -7.65
C LEU A 71 5.18 0.63 -9.16
N GLY A 72 5.48 -0.46 -9.86
CA GLY A 72 5.58 -0.48 -11.30
C GLY A 72 6.99 -0.32 -11.87
N PRO A 73 7.12 -0.51 -13.20
CA PRO A 73 8.41 -0.65 -13.86
C PRO A 73 9.27 0.63 -13.80
N ALA A 74 8.67 1.81 -13.84
CA ALA A 74 9.41 3.07 -13.74
C ALA A 74 10.11 3.21 -12.40
N PHE A 75 9.42 2.88 -11.30
CA PHE A 75 10.04 2.88 -9.97
C PHE A 75 11.09 1.77 -9.84
N ALA A 76 10.82 0.57 -10.36
CA ALA A 76 11.79 -0.53 -10.36
C ALA A 76 13.09 -0.15 -11.08
N GLU A 77 13.00 0.55 -12.22
CA GLU A 77 14.16 1.04 -12.97
C GLU A 77 14.93 2.10 -12.18
N LEU A 78 14.22 3.07 -11.57
CA LEU A 78 14.82 4.11 -10.76
C LEU A 78 15.68 3.54 -9.65
N VAL A 79 15.17 2.54 -8.91
CA VAL A 79 15.84 2.02 -7.71
C VAL A 79 16.87 0.93 -7.98
N ARG A 80 16.94 0.39 -9.19
CA ARG A 80 17.88 -0.69 -9.58
C ARG A 80 19.33 -0.36 -9.25
N ASN A 81 19.74 0.89 -9.49
CA ASN A 81 21.09 1.39 -9.25
C ASN A 81 21.14 2.51 -8.22
N HIS A 82 20.14 2.58 -7.35
CA HIS A 82 20.04 3.63 -6.34
C HIS A 82 20.74 3.19 -5.06
N SER A 83 21.98 3.68 -4.84
CA SER A 83 22.85 3.25 -3.73
C SER A 83 22.29 3.52 -2.34
N ALA A 84 21.42 4.49 -2.19
CA ALA A 84 20.78 4.88 -0.92
C ALA A 84 19.31 4.44 -0.82
N TYR A 85 18.91 3.43 -1.62
CA TYR A 85 17.60 2.79 -1.53
C TYR A 85 17.66 1.55 -0.65
N GLN A 86 16.64 1.36 0.18
CA GLN A 86 16.47 0.15 0.97
C GLN A 86 15.00 -0.28 1.09
N GLU A 87 14.77 -1.57 1.21
CA GLU A 87 13.45 -2.14 1.50
C GLU A 87 13.35 -2.55 2.97
N VAL A 88 12.20 -2.27 3.57
CA VAL A 88 11.94 -2.53 4.99
C VAL A 88 10.75 -3.47 5.13
N ALA A 89 10.98 -4.66 5.69
CA ALA A 89 9.93 -5.66 5.89
C ALA A 89 8.88 -5.22 6.92
N ASN A 90 9.31 -4.54 7.98
CA ASN A 90 8.42 -3.99 8.99
C ASN A 90 8.16 -2.50 8.69
N GLN A 91 7.00 -2.20 8.10
CA GLN A 91 6.66 -0.82 7.71
C GLN A 91 6.61 0.17 8.89
N ARG A 92 6.32 -0.29 10.11
CA ARG A 92 6.41 0.55 11.31
C ARG A 92 7.82 1.14 11.50
N SER A 93 8.86 0.39 11.11
CA SER A 93 10.25 0.86 11.19
C SER A 93 10.56 2.00 10.23
N GLN A 94 9.83 2.14 9.12
CA GLN A 94 10.02 3.24 8.17
C GLN A 94 9.81 4.60 8.85
N LEU A 95 8.78 4.73 9.70
CA LEU A 95 8.55 5.97 10.45
C LEU A 95 9.75 6.30 11.37
N SER A 96 10.36 5.28 11.94
CA SER A 96 11.55 5.49 12.79
C SER A 96 12.75 5.96 11.98
N LEU A 97 12.96 5.42 10.79
CA LEU A 97 14.01 5.89 9.88
C LEU A 97 13.80 7.36 9.49
N LEU A 98 12.55 7.72 9.14
CA LEU A 98 12.21 9.10 8.78
C LEU A 98 12.44 10.06 9.94
N PHE A 99 11.87 9.78 11.12
CA PHE A 99 11.94 10.70 12.28
C PHE A 99 13.33 10.78 12.93
N LYS A 100 14.22 9.82 12.71
CA LYS A 100 15.63 9.88 13.12
C LYS A 100 16.52 10.56 12.09
N GLY A 101 16.03 10.80 10.88
CA GLY A 101 16.81 11.31 9.76
C GLY A 101 17.71 10.25 9.12
N ASP A 102 17.44 8.95 9.32
CA ASP A 102 18.15 7.85 8.66
C ASP A 102 17.65 7.62 7.23
N ALA A 103 16.43 8.12 6.90
CA ALA A 103 15.87 8.22 5.56
C ALA A 103 15.36 9.63 5.33
N ASP A 104 15.56 10.17 4.12
CA ASP A 104 15.03 11.48 3.70
C ASP A 104 13.58 11.34 3.26
N VAL A 105 13.25 10.18 2.66
CA VAL A 105 11.93 9.83 2.15
C VAL A 105 11.59 8.39 2.49
N ILE A 106 10.36 8.18 2.93
CA ILE A 106 9.81 6.82 3.06
C ILE A 106 8.65 6.65 2.09
N ILE A 107 8.47 5.43 1.56
CA ILE A 107 7.40 5.09 0.61
C ILE A 107 6.55 3.98 1.19
N LEU A 108 5.27 4.26 1.40
CA LEU A 108 4.30 3.29 1.91
C LEU A 108 2.86 3.71 1.56
N GLU A 109 1.90 2.87 1.89
CA GLU A 109 0.48 3.22 1.73
C GLU A 109 0.08 4.28 2.78
N LYS A 110 -0.64 5.31 2.32
CA LYS A 110 -0.97 6.50 3.12
C LYS A 110 -1.66 6.15 4.44
N ARG A 111 -2.68 5.29 4.41
CA ARG A 111 -3.42 4.88 5.62
C ARG A 111 -2.57 4.06 6.58
N ILE A 112 -1.64 3.24 6.06
CA ILE A 112 -0.68 2.52 6.91
C ILE A 112 0.24 3.50 7.61
N PHE A 113 0.70 4.55 6.93
CA PHE A 113 1.48 5.62 7.55
C PHE A 113 0.67 6.31 8.65
N GLU A 114 -0.55 6.75 8.35
CA GLU A 114 -1.44 7.46 9.30
C GLU A 114 -1.73 6.60 10.54
N TYR A 115 -1.99 5.30 10.34
CA TYR A 115 -2.18 4.36 11.45
C TYR A 115 -0.94 4.26 12.35
N PHE A 116 0.24 4.07 11.79
CA PHE A 116 1.46 3.98 12.61
C PHE A 116 1.84 5.33 13.23
N LEU A 117 1.54 6.44 12.57
CA LEU A 117 1.74 7.77 13.14
C LEU A 117 0.87 7.95 14.40
N GLU A 118 -0.40 7.57 14.32
CA GLU A 118 -1.31 7.63 15.46
C GLU A 118 -0.87 6.70 16.61
N GLN A 119 -0.42 5.49 16.30
CA GLN A 119 0.16 4.60 17.32
C GLN A 119 1.37 5.22 18.02
N ARG A 120 2.21 5.94 17.29
CA ARG A 120 3.36 6.68 17.88
C ARG A 120 2.89 7.83 18.77
N ARG A 121 1.86 8.57 18.32
CA ARG A 121 1.27 9.67 19.09
C ARG A 121 0.68 9.18 20.41
N LEU A 122 -0.08 8.09 20.38
CA LEU A 122 -0.65 7.46 21.59
C LEU A 122 0.42 6.91 22.55
N ALA A 123 1.58 6.51 22.02
CA ALA A 123 2.72 6.08 22.82
C ALA A 123 3.56 7.26 23.36
N GLY A 124 3.12 8.51 23.20
CA GLY A 124 3.83 9.70 23.69
C GLY A 124 5.11 10.05 22.92
N ALA A 125 5.32 9.47 21.73
CA ALA A 125 6.48 9.80 20.93
C ALA A 125 6.34 11.20 20.28
N ASN A 126 7.47 11.89 20.15
CA ASN A 126 7.50 13.18 19.44
C ASN A 126 7.16 12.95 17.96
N ILE A 127 6.15 13.66 17.47
CA ILE A 127 5.67 13.65 16.08
C ILE A 127 6.13 14.93 15.40
N GLN A 128 6.87 14.78 14.32
CA GLN A 128 7.28 15.89 13.49
C GLN A 128 6.29 16.07 12.32
N PRO A 129 6.04 17.28 11.84
CA PRO A 129 5.24 17.51 10.64
C PRO A 129 5.84 16.81 9.42
N VAL A 130 4.98 16.24 8.59
CA VAL A 130 5.37 15.54 7.36
C VAL A 130 4.66 16.12 6.14
N THR A 131 5.29 15.96 4.99
CA THR A 131 4.75 16.30 3.68
C THR A 131 4.52 15.00 2.89
N PHE A 132 3.31 14.86 2.34
CA PHE A 132 2.96 13.77 1.43
C PHE A 132 3.19 14.20 -0.03
N HIS A 133 3.83 13.33 -0.81
CA HIS A 133 4.08 13.54 -2.23
C HIS A 133 3.38 12.43 -3.02
N ALA A 134 2.48 12.81 -3.93
CA ALA A 134 1.66 11.91 -4.74
C ALA A 134 2.42 11.45 -5.99
N LEU A 135 3.41 10.58 -5.82
CA LEU A 135 4.25 10.06 -6.91
C LEU A 135 3.67 8.80 -7.59
N PHE A 136 2.64 8.20 -7.01
CA PHE A 136 2.11 6.92 -7.46
C PHE A 136 0.61 7.01 -7.68
N GLU A 137 0.15 6.38 -8.76
CA GLU A 137 -1.28 6.24 -9.03
C GLU A 137 -1.96 5.34 -7.98
N PRO A 138 -3.25 5.60 -7.67
CA PRO A 138 -4.04 4.73 -6.83
C PRO A 138 -4.09 3.30 -7.40
N ALA A 139 -4.02 2.31 -6.54
CA ALA A 139 -3.95 0.90 -6.92
C ALA A 139 -5.13 0.11 -6.33
N ALA A 140 -6.13 -0.16 -7.16
CA ALA A 140 -7.26 -0.98 -6.76
C ALA A 140 -6.85 -2.42 -6.43
N ARG A 141 -7.50 -3.01 -5.42
CA ARG A 141 -7.32 -4.40 -5.00
C ARG A 141 -8.65 -5.14 -5.05
N TYR A 142 -8.55 -6.39 -5.42
CA TYR A 142 -9.69 -7.25 -5.74
C TYR A 142 -9.66 -8.52 -4.90
N ALA A 143 -10.82 -9.17 -4.79
CA ALA A 143 -10.89 -10.57 -4.50
C ALA A 143 -10.96 -11.35 -5.83
N ALA A 144 -10.46 -12.58 -5.83
CA ALA A 144 -10.58 -13.50 -6.97
C ALA A 144 -11.13 -14.84 -6.50
N PHE A 145 -11.99 -15.43 -7.30
CA PHE A 145 -12.72 -16.64 -6.99
C PHE A 145 -12.60 -17.64 -8.14
N ARG A 146 -12.57 -18.92 -7.83
CA ARG A 146 -12.62 -19.99 -8.83
C ARG A 146 -13.98 -20.06 -9.52
N GLU A 147 -15.04 -19.80 -8.77
CA GLU A 147 -16.39 -19.93 -9.26
C GLU A 147 -17.08 -18.58 -9.44
N ARG A 148 -17.74 -18.41 -10.59
CA ARG A 148 -18.43 -17.20 -10.96
C ARG A 148 -19.54 -16.83 -9.99
N HIS A 149 -20.32 -17.82 -9.55
CA HIS A 149 -21.46 -17.58 -8.68
C HIS A 149 -21.01 -17.05 -7.29
N ILE A 150 -19.87 -17.53 -6.75
CA ILE A 150 -19.32 -17.04 -5.49
C ILE A 150 -18.88 -15.59 -5.64
N ARG A 151 -18.21 -15.23 -6.75
CA ARG A 151 -17.86 -13.85 -7.07
C ARG A 151 -19.09 -12.94 -7.18
N GLU A 152 -20.19 -13.41 -7.78
CA GLU A 152 -21.42 -12.64 -7.88
C GLU A 152 -22.07 -12.40 -6.52
N GLN A 153 -22.10 -13.42 -5.64
CA GLN A 153 -22.58 -13.27 -4.27
C GLN A 153 -21.69 -12.31 -3.46
N PHE A 154 -20.37 -12.39 -3.62
CA PHE A 154 -19.43 -11.48 -3.00
C PHE A 154 -19.68 -10.03 -3.43
N ASN A 155 -19.81 -9.77 -4.74
CA ASN A 155 -20.09 -8.44 -5.27
C ASN A 155 -21.41 -7.87 -4.75
N ALA A 156 -22.47 -8.69 -4.69
CA ALA A 156 -23.75 -8.27 -4.12
C ALA A 156 -23.62 -7.93 -2.62
N GLY A 157 -22.82 -8.70 -1.87
CA GLY A 157 -22.50 -8.40 -0.47
C GLY A 157 -21.71 -7.10 -0.31
N LEU A 158 -20.70 -6.89 -1.15
CA LEU A 158 -19.89 -5.67 -1.16
C LEU A 158 -20.71 -4.42 -1.48
N ALA A 159 -21.63 -4.52 -2.47
CA ALA A 159 -22.54 -3.43 -2.80
C ALA A 159 -23.41 -3.05 -1.60
N ARG A 160 -24.09 -4.03 -0.98
CA ARG A 160 -24.90 -3.79 0.25
C ARG A 160 -24.08 -3.19 1.40
N LEU A 161 -22.83 -3.64 1.57
CA LEU A 161 -21.92 -3.11 2.59
C LEU A 161 -21.63 -1.63 2.35
N ARG A 162 -21.45 -1.23 1.09
CA ARG A 162 -21.21 0.18 0.70
C ARG A 162 -22.47 1.03 0.84
N GLU A 163 -23.59 0.56 0.35
CA GLU A 163 -24.89 1.24 0.41
C GLU A 163 -25.34 1.49 1.86
N SER A 164 -25.08 0.56 2.76
CA SER A 164 -25.39 0.71 4.19
C SER A 164 -24.49 1.66 4.96
N GLY A 165 -23.44 2.22 4.35
CA GLY A 165 -22.44 3.05 5.02
C GLY A 165 -21.46 2.28 5.95
N ARG A 166 -21.68 0.97 6.16
CA ARG A 166 -20.82 0.15 7.02
C ARG A 166 -19.39 0.03 6.49
N TYR A 167 -19.22 0.06 5.17
CA TYR A 167 -17.89 0.08 4.56
C TYR A 167 -17.07 1.27 5.07
N GLN A 168 -17.63 2.47 5.02
CA GLN A 168 -16.97 3.69 5.51
C GLN A 168 -16.74 3.64 7.03
N SER A 169 -17.70 3.13 7.79
CA SER A 169 -17.56 2.95 9.22
C SER A 169 -16.39 2.03 9.60
N ILE A 170 -16.15 0.97 8.81
CA ILE A 170 -15.00 0.08 9.01
C ILE A 170 -13.70 0.85 8.71
N ILE A 171 -13.64 1.58 7.59
CA ILE A 171 -12.46 2.39 7.25
C ILE A 171 -12.15 3.38 8.37
N HIS A 172 -13.12 4.18 8.83
CA HIS A 172 -12.92 5.17 9.88
C HIS A 172 -12.55 4.58 11.25
N ARG A 173 -12.91 3.32 11.53
CA ARG A 173 -12.50 2.66 12.79
C ARG A 173 -10.99 2.49 12.90
N TYR A 174 -10.31 2.29 11.78
CA TYR A 174 -8.87 2.06 11.74
C TYR A 174 -8.08 3.31 11.34
N LEU A 175 -8.77 4.33 10.85
CA LEU A 175 -8.22 5.57 10.32
C LEU A 175 -9.07 6.74 10.83
N PRO A 176 -8.96 7.08 12.10
CA PRO A 176 -9.66 8.23 12.68
C PRO A 176 -9.17 9.57 12.11
#